data_fb8a3fbbd3b5e2eae40ea18d7eb0107a
#
_entry.id   fb8a3fbbd3b5e2eae40ea18d7eb0107a
#
_cell.length_a   1.000
_cell.length_b   1.000
_cell.length_c   1.000
_cell.angle_alpha   90.00
_cell.angle_beta   90.00
_cell.angle_gamma   90.00
#
_symmetry.space_group_name_H-M   'P 1'
#
loop_
_entity.id
_entity.type
_entity.pdbx_description
1 polymer ?
#
loop_
_entity_poly.entity_id
_entity_poly.type
_entity_poly.pdbx_seq_one_letter_code
_entity_poly.pdbx_strand_id
1 'polypeptide(L)'
;MFDKAGNEFDAVAIATPDHSHFPISMLALASGKHVYVEKPLARTFYEAELLMQAALKRPNLVTQVGNQGHSEANYFQFKAWMDAGIIKDVTAITAHMNNPRRWHKWDTNIYKLPSGQQLPKDLDWDTWLGVTPYHEYNKDYHLGQWRCWYDFGMGALGDWGAHILDTAHEFLELGLPYEVTMQYAKGHNDLSRIQLRLRSISLISYRDVRI
;
A
#
# COMPACT_ATOMS: atom_id res chain seq x y z
N MET A 1 -16.84 -13.89 10.63
CA MET A 1 -17.30 -14.14 9.23
C MET A 1 -16.92 -15.54 8.80
N PHE A 2 -15.65 -15.90 8.69
CA PHE A 2 -15.21 -17.23 8.21
C PHE A 2 -15.81 -18.39 9.03
N ASP A 3 -15.81 -18.31 10.35
CA ASP A 3 -16.35 -19.36 11.21
C ASP A 3 -17.87 -19.53 11.12
N LYS A 4 -18.60 -18.47 10.78
CA LYS A 4 -20.07 -18.47 10.76
C LYS A 4 -20.67 -18.73 9.39
N ALA A 5 -20.01 -18.29 8.32
CA ALA A 5 -20.53 -18.28 6.97
C ALA A 5 -19.48 -18.74 5.92
N GLY A 6 -18.42 -19.39 6.34
CA GLY A 6 -17.32 -19.78 5.44
C GLY A 6 -17.70 -20.69 4.28
N ASN A 7 -18.81 -21.40 4.39
CA ASN A 7 -19.33 -22.24 3.32
C ASN A 7 -20.33 -21.51 2.37
N GLU A 8 -20.63 -20.24 2.65
CA GLU A 8 -21.65 -19.47 1.92
C GLU A 8 -21.04 -18.53 0.87
N PHE A 9 -19.70 -18.47 0.79
CA PHE A 9 -19.00 -17.61 -0.18
C PHE A 9 -17.72 -18.27 -0.69
N ASP A 10 -17.32 -17.93 -1.89
CA ASP A 10 -16.13 -18.47 -2.57
C ASP A 10 -14.99 -17.44 -2.67
N ALA A 11 -15.31 -16.15 -2.55
CA ALA A 11 -14.36 -15.07 -2.71
C ALA A 11 -14.55 -13.99 -1.63
N VAL A 12 -13.45 -13.29 -1.33
CA VAL A 12 -13.41 -12.17 -0.39
C VAL A 12 -12.86 -10.95 -1.08
N ALA A 13 -13.60 -9.83 -1.03
CA ALA A 13 -13.11 -8.50 -1.40
C ALA A 13 -12.68 -7.77 -0.12
N ILE A 14 -11.42 -7.35 -0.08
CA ILE A 14 -10.79 -6.71 1.07
C ILE A 14 -10.50 -5.24 0.73
N ALA A 15 -11.27 -4.33 1.34
CA ALA A 15 -11.15 -2.88 1.17
C ALA A 15 -11.08 -2.18 2.53
N THR A 16 -10.41 -2.79 3.47
CA THR A 16 -10.18 -2.34 4.84
C THR A 16 -8.99 -1.36 4.90
N PRO A 17 -8.63 -0.80 6.05
CA PRO A 17 -7.36 -0.08 6.21
C PRO A 17 -6.13 -0.95 5.93
N ASP A 18 -5.04 -0.33 5.47
CA ASP A 18 -3.84 -1.00 4.98
C ASP A 18 -3.30 -2.08 5.93
N HIS A 19 -3.36 -1.82 7.25
CA HIS A 19 -2.84 -2.74 8.27
C HIS A 19 -3.55 -4.09 8.33
N SER A 20 -4.76 -4.18 7.81
CA SER A 20 -5.54 -5.41 7.84
C SER A 20 -5.56 -6.17 6.50
N HIS A 21 -4.98 -5.61 5.42
CA HIS A 21 -4.94 -6.27 4.13
C HIS A 21 -4.23 -7.64 4.20
N PHE A 22 -3.02 -7.66 4.75
CA PHE A 22 -2.23 -8.88 4.87
C PHE A 22 -2.92 -9.96 5.71
N PRO A 23 -3.30 -9.73 6.98
CA PRO A 23 -3.86 -10.78 7.81
C PRO A 23 -5.19 -11.32 7.27
N ILE A 24 -6.05 -10.46 6.71
CA ILE A 24 -7.32 -10.91 6.13
C ILE A 24 -7.08 -11.72 4.85
N SER A 25 -6.17 -11.29 3.99
CA SER A 25 -5.80 -12.04 2.77
C SER A 25 -5.22 -13.41 3.10
N MET A 26 -4.33 -13.50 4.09
CA MET A 26 -3.77 -14.77 4.54
C MET A 26 -4.84 -15.71 5.09
N LEU A 27 -5.77 -15.19 5.88
CA LEU A 27 -6.89 -15.97 6.41
C LEU A 27 -7.80 -16.47 5.28
N ALA A 28 -8.13 -15.62 4.31
CA ALA A 28 -8.96 -16.00 3.16
C ALA A 28 -8.30 -17.13 2.33
N LEU A 29 -7.02 -16.98 2.01
CA LEU A 29 -6.25 -18.00 1.30
C LEU A 29 -6.14 -19.31 2.10
N ALA A 30 -5.92 -19.22 3.41
CA ALA A 30 -5.88 -20.39 4.29
C ALA A 30 -7.24 -21.12 4.34
N SER A 31 -8.34 -20.35 4.22
CA SER A 31 -9.72 -20.89 4.17
C SER A 31 -10.14 -21.32 2.76
N GLY A 32 -9.25 -21.35 1.79
CA GLY A 32 -9.54 -21.81 0.42
C GLY A 32 -10.41 -20.84 -0.39
N LYS A 33 -10.35 -19.53 -0.10
CA LYS A 33 -11.15 -18.51 -0.78
C LYS A 33 -10.33 -17.73 -1.79
N HIS A 34 -10.96 -17.34 -2.91
CA HIS A 34 -10.41 -16.36 -3.82
C HIS A 34 -10.28 -15.00 -3.14
N VAL A 35 -9.29 -14.21 -3.52
CA VAL A 35 -9.00 -12.92 -2.86
C VAL A 35 -8.89 -11.79 -3.87
N TYR A 36 -9.68 -10.76 -3.69
CA TYR A 36 -9.44 -9.44 -4.21
C TYR A 36 -9.06 -8.52 -3.04
N VAL A 37 -7.91 -7.89 -3.09
CA VAL A 37 -7.46 -6.99 -2.03
C VAL A 37 -7.10 -5.63 -2.60
N GLU A 38 -7.58 -4.56 -1.98
CA GLU A 38 -7.21 -3.20 -2.35
C GLU A 38 -5.72 -2.92 -2.13
N LYS A 39 -5.21 -1.96 -2.88
CA LYS A 39 -3.84 -1.48 -2.72
C LYS A 39 -3.71 -0.62 -1.42
N PRO A 40 -2.55 -0.61 -0.80
CA PRO A 40 -1.37 -1.45 -1.04
C PRO A 40 -1.62 -2.90 -0.60
N LEU A 41 -1.02 -3.84 -1.31
CA LEU A 41 -1.18 -5.27 -1.03
C LEU A 41 -0.86 -5.63 0.43
N ALA A 42 0.20 -5.05 0.96
CA ALA A 42 0.71 -5.27 2.30
C ALA A 42 1.51 -4.05 2.78
N ARG A 43 1.85 -3.99 4.06
CA ARG A 43 2.60 -2.87 4.63
C ARG A 43 4.11 -3.05 4.62
N THR A 44 4.56 -4.28 4.54
CA THR A 44 5.98 -4.61 4.56
C THR A 44 6.34 -5.51 3.40
N PHE A 45 7.60 -5.48 3.01
CA PHE A 45 8.14 -6.41 2.01
C PHE A 45 7.94 -7.87 2.42
N TYR A 46 8.16 -8.17 3.69
CA TYR A 46 8.00 -9.51 4.24
C TYR A 46 6.56 -10.02 4.14
N GLU A 47 5.57 -9.18 4.45
CA GLU A 47 4.15 -9.52 4.28
C GLU A 47 3.79 -9.78 2.81
N ALA A 48 4.30 -8.94 1.90
CA ALA A 48 4.07 -9.11 0.47
C ALA A 48 4.67 -10.42 -0.04
N GLU A 49 5.87 -10.77 0.40
CA GLU A 49 6.51 -12.04 0.06
C GLU A 49 5.73 -13.25 0.59
N LEU A 50 5.27 -13.19 1.84
CA LEU A 50 4.45 -14.26 2.41
C LEU A 50 3.13 -14.45 1.65
N LEU A 51 2.48 -13.37 1.22
CA LEU A 51 1.28 -13.45 0.39
C LEU A 51 1.58 -14.07 -0.97
N MET A 52 2.65 -13.66 -1.62
CA MET A 52 3.11 -14.25 -2.87
C MET A 52 3.33 -15.77 -2.71
N GLN A 53 4.06 -16.18 -1.68
CA GLN A 53 4.30 -17.59 -1.38
C GLN A 53 2.98 -18.35 -1.09
N ALA A 54 2.05 -17.73 -0.39
CA ALA A 54 0.75 -18.34 -0.11
C ALA A 54 -0.09 -18.54 -1.37
N ALA A 55 -0.06 -17.56 -2.29
CA ALA A 55 -0.74 -17.64 -3.59
C ALA A 55 -0.13 -18.71 -4.48
N LEU A 56 1.20 -18.76 -4.61
CA LEU A 56 1.92 -19.75 -5.40
C LEU A 56 1.65 -21.20 -4.94
N LYS A 57 1.48 -21.42 -3.64
CA LYS A 57 1.11 -22.73 -3.08
C LYS A 57 -0.35 -23.11 -3.31
N ARG A 58 -1.18 -22.22 -3.85
CA ARG A 58 -2.61 -22.42 -4.08
C ARG A 58 -3.03 -21.99 -5.49
N PRO A 59 -2.48 -22.64 -6.55
CA PRO A 59 -2.70 -22.19 -7.94
C PRO A 59 -4.15 -22.30 -8.39
N ASN A 60 -4.99 -23.00 -7.64
CA ASN A 60 -6.43 -23.08 -7.86
C ASN A 60 -7.22 -21.88 -7.32
N LEU A 61 -6.58 -21.01 -6.53
CA LEU A 61 -7.22 -19.81 -6.03
C LEU A 61 -6.81 -18.61 -6.87
N VAL A 62 -7.80 -17.80 -7.23
CA VAL A 62 -7.57 -16.52 -7.91
C VAL A 62 -7.23 -15.45 -6.89
N THR A 63 -6.14 -14.73 -7.14
CA THR A 63 -5.73 -13.58 -6.33
C THR A 63 -5.56 -12.35 -7.22
N GLN A 64 -6.09 -11.22 -6.77
CA GLN A 64 -6.02 -9.95 -7.50
C GLN A 64 -5.76 -8.79 -6.55
N VAL A 65 -4.80 -7.94 -6.90
CA VAL A 65 -4.61 -6.64 -6.25
C VAL A 65 -5.45 -5.58 -6.96
N GLY A 66 -6.14 -4.76 -6.20
CA GLY A 66 -7.01 -3.71 -6.71
C GLY A 66 -6.25 -2.47 -7.14
N ASN A 67 -5.59 -2.50 -8.29
CA ASN A 67 -5.00 -1.31 -8.89
C ASN A 67 -5.83 -0.88 -10.10
N GLN A 68 -6.80 0.02 -9.87
CA GLN A 68 -7.75 0.45 -10.89
C GLN A 68 -7.10 1.16 -12.08
N GLY A 69 -5.89 1.69 -11.93
CA GLY A 69 -5.12 2.30 -13.01
C GLY A 69 -4.98 1.42 -14.24
N HIS A 70 -4.91 0.10 -14.06
CA HIS A 70 -4.85 -0.88 -15.15
C HIS A 70 -6.11 -0.95 -16.04
N SER A 71 -7.21 -0.37 -15.60
CA SER A 71 -8.47 -0.31 -16.35
C SER A 71 -8.74 1.06 -16.97
N GLU A 72 -7.83 2.02 -16.82
CA GLU A 72 -7.99 3.38 -17.30
C GLU A 72 -7.42 3.58 -18.71
N ALA A 73 -7.95 4.56 -19.44
CA ALA A 73 -7.56 4.83 -20.83
C ALA A 73 -6.07 5.21 -20.98
N ASN A 74 -5.51 5.91 -19.99
CA ASN A 74 -4.10 6.29 -19.96
C ASN A 74 -3.15 5.09 -19.88
N TYR A 75 -3.55 4.01 -19.20
CA TYR A 75 -2.80 2.76 -19.19
C TYR A 75 -2.65 2.16 -20.59
N PHE A 76 -3.75 2.04 -21.31
CA PHE A 76 -3.74 1.52 -22.69
C PHE A 76 -3.02 2.45 -23.65
N GLN A 77 -3.12 3.76 -23.44
CA GLN A 77 -2.38 4.74 -24.23
C GLN A 77 -0.86 4.60 -24.02
N PHE A 78 -0.42 4.44 -22.78
CA PHE A 78 1.00 4.24 -22.47
C PHE A 78 1.50 2.93 -23.12
N LYS A 79 0.71 1.86 -23.01
CA LYS A 79 1.01 0.60 -23.67
C LYS A 79 1.19 0.77 -25.17
N ALA A 80 0.27 1.47 -25.83
CA ALA A 80 0.35 1.72 -27.28
C ALA A 80 1.62 2.50 -27.66
N TRP A 81 2.05 3.47 -26.86
CA TRP A 81 3.28 4.21 -27.09
C TRP A 81 4.54 3.34 -26.90
N MET A 82 4.52 2.43 -25.93
CA MET A 82 5.60 1.46 -25.74
C MET A 82 5.68 0.51 -26.95
N ASP A 83 4.55 -0.08 -27.34
CA ASP A 83 4.47 -1.04 -28.47
C ASP A 83 4.91 -0.38 -29.79
N ALA A 84 4.61 0.90 -29.97
CA ALA A 84 5.02 1.69 -31.13
C ALA A 84 6.48 2.18 -31.07
N GLY A 85 7.21 1.93 -30.00
CA GLY A 85 8.59 2.40 -29.81
C GLY A 85 8.73 3.92 -29.64
N ILE A 86 7.64 4.61 -29.30
CA ILE A 86 7.66 6.06 -29.02
C ILE A 86 8.37 6.31 -27.70
N ILE A 87 8.06 5.51 -26.66
CA ILE A 87 8.76 5.51 -25.38
C ILE A 87 9.82 4.41 -25.44
N LYS A 88 11.08 4.81 -25.48
CA LYS A 88 12.22 3.91 -25.55
C LYS A 88 13.44 4.54 -24.89
N ASP A 89 14.45 3.73 -24.58
CA ASP A 89 15.73 4.17 -24.02
C ASP A 89 15.56 5.05 -22.76
N VAL A 90 14.59 4.68 -21.91
CA VAL A 90 14.28 5.45 -20.67
C VAL A 90 15.40 5.26 -19.67
N THR A 91 16.06 6.35 -19.30
CA THR A 91 17.19 6.36 -18.34
C THR A 91 16.81 6.92 -16.97
N ALA A 92 15.69 7.62 -16.87
CA ALA A 92 15.22 8.19 -15.61
C ALA A 92 13.70 8.35 -15.61
N ILE A 93 13.11 8.20 -14.44
CA ILE A 93 11.68 8.44 -14.20
C ILE A 93 11.57 9.41 -13.04
N THR A 94 10.81 10.49 -13.22
CA THR A 94 10.45 11.40 -12.15
C THR A 94 8.96 11.25 -11.88
N ALA A 95 8.64 10.87 -10.66
CA ALA A 95 7.27 10.73 -10.20
C ALA A 95 7.05 11.57 -8.93
N HIS A 96 5.98 12.34 -8.90
CA HIS A 96 5.65 13.16 -7.75
C HIS A 96 4.15 13.34 -7.59
N MET A 97 3.73 13.67 -6.41
CA MET A 97 2.37 13.99 -6.07
C MET A 97 2.25 15.45 -5.65
N ASN A 98 1.35 16.18 -6.29
CA ASN A 98 1.21 17.63 -6.08
C ASN A 98 0.45 18.00 -4.81
N ASN A 99 -0.38 17.09 -4.31
CA ASN A 99 -1.21 17.35 -3.14
C ASN A 99 -0.60 16.75 -1.88
N PRO A 100 -0.62 17.51 -0.78
CA PRO A 100 -0.23 17.02 0.54
C PRO A 100 -1.29 16.06 1.11
N ARG A 101 -1.48 14.93 0.48
CA ARG A 101 -2.43 13.91 0.93
C ARG A 101 -1.81 13.00 1.97
N ARG A 102 -2.67 12.49 2.84
CA ARG A 102 -2.28 11.46 3.80
C ARG A 102 -1.16 11.90 4.75
N TRP A 103 -1.15 13.19 5.05
CA TRP A 103 -0.38 13.76 6.13
C TRP A 103 -1.29 14.57 7.04
N HIS A 104 -1.21 14.34 8.34
CA HIS A 104 -2.07 14.98 9.32
C HIS A 104 -1.84 16.49 9.34
N LYS A 105 -2.71 17.24 8.66
CA LYS A 105 -2.69 18.71 8.55
C LYS A 105 -1.34 19.33 8.17
N TRP A 106 -0.39 18.57 7.64
CA TRP A 106 0.98 19.03 7.41
C TRP A 106 1.67 19.60 8.65
N ASP A 107 1.20 19.25 9.82
CA ASP A 107 1.83 19.68 11.05
C ASP A 107 3.11 18.87 11.28
N THR A 108 4.24 19.53 11.05
CA THR A 108 5.57 18.96 11.28
C THR A 108 5.91 18.88 12.77
N ASN A 109 5.06 19.38 13.65
CA ASN A 109 5.27 19.40 15.10
C ASN A 109 4.53 18.29 15.83
N ILE A 110 3.91 17.37 15.10
CA ILE A 110 3.30 16.18 15.70
C ILE A 110 4.40 15.17 16.01
N TYR A 111 4.83 15.15 17.26
CA TYR A 111 5.88 14.23 17.76
C TYR A 111 5.32 13.09 18.59
N LYS A 112 4.03 13.06 18.85
CA LYS A 112 3.39 12.06 19.70
C LYS A 112 2.08 11.62 19.06
N LEU A 113 1.73 10.38 19.36
CA LEU A 113 0.39 9.89 19.09
C LEU A 113 -0.64 10.76 19.83
N PRO A 114 -1.79 11.05 19.21
CA PRO A 114 -2.83 11.82 19.87
C PRO A 114 -3.36 11.09 21.11
N SER A 115 -3.74 11.85 22.11
CA SER A 115 -4.34 11.31 23.35
C SER A 115 -5.68 10.65 23.07
N GLY A 116 -6.02 9.66 23.90
CA GLY A 116 -7.30 8.96 23.82
C GLY A 116 -8.51 9.89 23.91
N GLN A 117 -9.55 9.51 23.21
CA GLN A 117 -10.86 10.17 23.20
C GLN A 117 -11.96 9.16 23.50
N GLN A 118 -13.15 9.65 23.80
CA GLN A 118 -14.31 8.79 24.01
C GLN A 118 -14.60 7.99 22.73
N LEU A 119 -14.66 6.66 22.88
CA LEU A 119 -15.00 5.76 21.79
C LEU A 119 -16.46 5.96 21.36
N PRO A 120 -16.75 6.12 20.06
CA PRO A 120 -18.11 6.08 19.53
C PRO A 120 -18.81 4.76 19.88
N LYS A 121 -20.09 4.81 20.20
CA LYS A 121 -20.86 3.63 20.64
C LYS A 121 -21.03 2.54 19.58
N ASP A 122 -20.95 2.94 18.33
CA ASP A 122 -21.15 2.10 17.13
C ASP A 122 -19.83 1.64 16.50
N LEU A 123 -18.69 1.91 17.13
CA LEU A 123 -17.37 1.50 16.65
C LEU A 123 -16.79 0.41 17.53
N ASP A 124 -16.56 -0.76 16.96
CA ASP A 124 -15.75 -1.82 17.56
C ASP A 124 -14.26 -1.52 17.29
N TRP A 125 -13.64 -0.86 18.26
CA TRP A 125 -12.27 -0.39 18.15
C TRP A 125 -11.24 -1.52 18.17
N ASP A 126 -11.47 -2.57 18.92
CA ASP A 126 -10.57 -3.73 18.99
C ASP A 126 -10.56 -4.48 17.65
N THR A 127 -11.73 -4.68 17.05
CA THR A 127 -11.84 -5.25 15.70
C THR A 127 -11.19 -4.35 14.65
N TRP A 128 -11.32 -3.03 14.78
CA TRP A 128 -10.68 -2.08 13.86
C TRP A 128 -9.16 -2.10 13.97
N LEU A 129 -8.61 -2.17 15.18
CA LEU A 129 -7.17 -2.29 15.42
C LEU A 129 -6.60 -3.61 14.86
N GLY A 130 -7.35 -4.69 15.01
CA GLY A 130 -6.95 -6.01 14.53
C GLY A 130 -5.62 -6.49 15.10
N VAL A 131 -4.61 -6.61 14.24
CA VAL A 131 -3.28 -7.13 14.60
C VAL A 131 -2.27 -6.03 14.98
N THR A 132 -2.67 -4.77 14.96
CA THR A 132 -1.78 -3.66 15.31
C THR A 132 -1.58 -3.57 16.83
N PRO A 133 -0.51 -2.93 17.31
CA PRO A 133 -0.40 -2.59 18.72
C PRO A 133 -1.63 -1.80 19.19
N TYR A 134 -1.97 -1.98 20.47
CA TYR A 134 -3.09 -1.24 21.03
C TYR A 134 -2.82 0.27 21.04
N HIS A 135 -3.81 1.03 20.60
CA HIS A 135 -3.88 2.49 20.70
C HIS A 135 -5.22 2.88 21.29
N GLU A 136 -5.23 3.87 22.17
CA GLU A 136 -6.48 4.49 22.58
C GLU A 136 -7.15 5.11 21.35
N TYR A 137 -8.47 5.03 21.28
CA TYR A 137 -9.21 5.66 20.19
C TYR A 137 -8.95 7.16 20.12
N ASN A 138 -8.71 7.64 18.90
CA ASN A 138 -8.74 9.06 18.58
C ASN A 138 -9.33 9.24 17.19
N LYS A 139 -10.19 10.26 17.02
CA LYS A 139 -10.83 10.57 15.73
C LYS A 139 -9.82 10.82 14.60
N ASP A 140 -8.60 11.23 14.94
CA ASP A 140 -7.53 11.47 13.96
C ASP A 140 -6.98 10.17 13.34
N TYR A 141 -7.34 9.01 13.88
CA TYR A 141 -7.08 7.70 13.24
C TYR A 141 -8.20 7.27 12.29
N HIS A 142 -9.40 7.83 12.43
CA HIS A 142 -10.58 7.39 11.72
C HIS A 142 -10.83 8.19 10.43
N LEU A 143 -11.79 7.78 9.61
CA LEU A 143 -12.24 8.44 8.38
C LEU A 143 -11.10 8.81 7.39
N GLY A 144 -10.16 7.88 7.21
CA GLY A 144 -9.10 8.02 6.19
C GLY A 144 -7.81 8.67 6.69
N GLN A 145 -7.79 9.27 7.87
CA GLN A 145 -6.57 9.83 8.46
C GLN A 145 -5.62 8.73 8.99
N TRP A 146 -6.11 7.52 9.23
CA TRP A 146 -5.30 6.37 9.60
C TRP A 146 -4.10 6.15 8.65
N ARG A 147 -4.22 6.57 7.40
CA ARG A 147 -3.13 6.48 6.41
C ARG A 147 -1.89 7.28 6.78
N CYS A 148 -2.04 8.28 7.66
CA CYS A 148 -0.95 9.11 8.15
C CYS A 148 -0.13 8.47 9.27
N TRP A 149 -0.64 7.42 9.88
CA TRP A 149 -0.06 6.79 11.05
C TRP A 149 0.61 5.46 10.68
N TYR A 150 1.86 5.33 11.07
CA TYR A 150 2.69 4.19 10.67
C TYR A 150 2.08 2.83 11.01
N ASP A 151 1.42 2.71 12.16
CA ASP A 151 0.83 1.44 12.59
C ASP A 151 -0.41 1.05 11.78
N PHE A 152 -1.03 1.99 11.06
CA PHE A 152 -2.28 1.76 10.35
C PHE A 152 -2.17 1.87 8.83
N GLY A 153 -1.25 2.70 8.32
CA GLY A 153 -1.13 2.97 6.90
C GLY A 153 0.28 3.23 6.43
N MET A 154 0.45 3.34 5.14
CA MET A 154 1.73 3.53 4.47
C MET A 154 1.94 4.96 3.94
N GLY A 155 1.13 5.92 4.40
CA GLY A 155 1.24 7.31 3.99
C GLY A 155 0.95 7.57 2.52
N ALA A 156 1.43 8.71 2.06
CA ALA A 156 1.22 9.13 0.69
C ALA A 156 1.87 8.19 -0.33
N LEU A 157 3.00 7.60 -0.01
CA LEU A 157 3.67 6.67 -0.92
C LEU A 157 2.87 5.38 -1.10
N GLY A 158 2.43 4.75 -0.02
CA GLY A 158 1.62 3.53 -0.10
C GLY A 158 0.26 3.78 -0.73
N ASP A 159 -0.35 4.94 -0.46
CA ASP A 159 -1.66 5.28 -1.00
C ASP A 159 -1.59 5.66 -2.49
N TRP A 160 -0.63 6.48 -2.90
CA TRP A 160 -0.54 7.02 -4.26
C TRP A 160 0.63 6.51 -5.08
N GLY A 161 1.69 6.04 -4.46
CA GLY A 161 2.85 5.52 -5.18
C GLY A 161 2.48 4.35 -6.10
N ALA A 162 1.59 3.48 -5.63
CA ALA A 162 1.05 2.38 -6.42
C ALA A 162 0.35 2.85 -7.71
N HIS A 163 -0.30 4.01 -7.70
CA HIS A 163 -0.96 4.56 -8.89
C HIS A 163 0.01 5.31 -9.81
N ILE A 164 0.97 6.03 -9.23
CA ILE A 164 1.85 6.94 -9.98
C ILE A 164 2.99 6.19 -10.65
N LEU A 165 3.53 5.16 -9.98
CA LEU A 165 4.69 4.41 -10.45
C LEU A 165 4.33 3.17 -11.26
N ASP A 166 3.15 2.62 -11.07
CA ASP A 166 2.73 1.32 -11.54
C ASP A 166 2.87 1.14 -13.06
N THR A 167 2.30 2.05 -13.83
CA THR A 167 2.36 1.99 -15.31
C THR A 167 3.80 1.99 -15.83
N ALA A 168 4.64 2.85 -15.27
CA ALA A 168 6.06 2.88 -15.64
C ALA A 168 6.79 1.63 -15.18
N HIS A 169 6.48 1.15 -13.98
CA HIS A 169 7.09 -0.05 -13.42
C HIS A 169 6.80 -1.28 -14.26
N GLU A 170 5.56 -1.45 -14.70
CA GLU A 170 5.13 -2.57 -15.52
C GLU A 170 5.73 -2.52 -16.91
N PHE A 171 5.46 -1.45 -17.68
CA PHE A 171 5.84 -1.39 -19.10
C PHE A 171 7.33 -1.22 -19.36
N LEU A 172 8.06 -0.69 -18.41
CA LEU A 172 9.52 -0.65 -18.48
C LEU A 172 10.17 -1.89 -17.82
N GLU A 173 9.35 -2.79 -17.29
CA GLU A 173 9.78 -4.04 -16.65
C GLU A 173 10.88 -3.80 -15.61
N LEU A 174 10.69 -2.80 -14.74
CA LEU A 174 11.74 -2.31 -13.84
C LEU A 174 12.20 -3.36 -12.81
N GLY A 175 11.31 -4.29 -12.44
CA GLY A 175 11.63 -5.31 -11.42
C GLY A 175 11.78 -4.72 -10.02
N LEU A 176 12.49 -5.40 -9.15
CA LEU A 176 12.74 -4.90 -7.79
C LEU A 176 13.90 -3.91 -7.79
N PRO A 177 13.80 -2.81 -7.05
CA PRO A 177 14.91 -1.89 -6.89
C PRO A 177 16.05 -2.56 -6.11
N TYR A 178 17.28 -2.39 -6.54
CA TYR A 178 18.45 -2.88 -5.81
C TYR A 178 18.95 -1.87 -4.77
N GLU A 179 18.57 -0.60 -4.92
CA GLU A 179 18.90 0.46 -3.98
C GLU A 179 17.73 1.42 -3.82
N VAL A 180 17.46 1.79 -2.59
CA VAL A 180 16.45 2.81 -2.25
C VAL A 180 17.10 3.82 -1.31
N THR A 181 17.23 5.06 -1.77
CA THR A 181 17.70 6.16 -0.95
C THR A 181 16.55 7.07 -0.56
N MET A 182 16.37 7.26 0.74
CA MET A 182 15.31 8.09 1.27
C MET A 182 15.83 9.50 1.57
N GLN A 183 15.15 10.50 1.01
CA GLN A 183 15.38 11.90 1.34
C GLN A 183 14.21 12.42 2.18
N TYR A 184 14.48 12.96 3.36
CA TYR A 184 13.47 13.48 4.25
C TYR A 184 13.72 14.94 4.63
N ALA A 185 12.66 15.67 4.99
CA ALA A 185 12.80 17.02 5.50
C ALA A 185 13.28 17.00 6.96
N LYS A 186 14.16 17.93 7.32
CA LYS A 186 14.61 18.14 8.72
C LYS A 186 13.39 18.30 9.65
N GLY A 187 13.44 17.69 10.83
CA GLY A 187 12.45 17.88 11.88
C GLY A 187 11.76 16.60 12.39
N HIS A 188 12.05 15.45 11.80
CA HIS A 188 11.45 14.17 12.22
C HIS A 188 12.50 13.20 12.79
N ASN A 189 13.32 13.65 13.69
CA ASN A 189 14.51 12.91 14.13
C ASN A 189 14.21 11.69 15.01
N ASP A 190 13.00 11.55 15.59
CA ASP A 190 12.75 10.52 16.61
C ASP A 190 11.52 9.62 16.33
N LEU A 191 11.00 9.61 15.11
CA LEU A 191 9.72 9.00 14.87
C LEU A 191 9.82 7.77 13.97
N SER A 192 10.46 6.74 14.50
CA SER A 192 10.35 5.38 13.96
C SER A 192 8.89 4.86 13.87
N ARG A 193 7.91 5.67 14.28
CA ARG A 193 6.48 5.34 14.32
C ARG A 193 5.55 6.41 13.75
N ILE A 194 6.04 7.56 13.33
CA ILE A 194 5.26 8.60 12.65
C ILE A 194 5.88 8.81 11.28
N GLN A 195 5.06 8.85 10.27
CA GLN A 195 5.43 8.76 8.86
C GLN A 195 6.63 9.59 8.44
N LEU A 196 7.48 8.94 7.71
CA LEU A 196 8.54 9.54 6.92
C LEU A 196 7.93 10.43 5.83
N ARG A 197 8.29 11.69 5.80
CA ARG A 197 7.98 12.60 4.71
C ARG A 197 8.95 12.30 3.57
N LEU A 198 8.48 11.51 2.62
CA LEU A 198 9.24 11.30 1.38
C LEU A 198 9.09 12.54 0.50
N ARG A 199 10.15 13.28 0.28
CA ARG A 199 10.20 14.34 -0.74
C ARG A 199 10.48 13.77 -2.13
N SER A 200 11.25 12.72 -2.19
CA SER A 200 11.54 11.98 -3.42
C SER A 200 11.94 10.56 -3.09
N ILE A 201 11.58 9.64 -3.93
CA ILE A 201 12.15 8.30 -4.00
C ILE A 201 12.87 8.25 -5.34
N SER A 202 14.16 7.99 -5.30
CA SER A 202 14.88 7.60 -6.49
C SER A 202 14.86 6.08 -6.52
N LEU A 203 14.01 5.51 -7.34
CA LEU A 203 14.07 4.11 -7.69
C LEU A 203 15.08 4.00 -8.83
N ILE A 204 16.22 3.41 -8.56
CA ILE A 204 17.17 3.07 -9.59
C ILE A 204 16.98 1.60 -9.87
N SER A 205 16.28 1.27 -10.93
CA SER A 205 16.26 -0.07 -11.50
C SER A 205 17.27 -0.12 -12.61
N TYR A 206 18.21 -1.03 -12.53
CA TYR A 206 19.08 -1.36 -13.66
C TYR A 206 18.67 -2.72 -14.21
N ARG A 207 18.16 -2.74 -15.42
CA ARG A 207 18.50 -3.84 -16.30
C ARG A 207 19.97 -3.66 -16.66
N ASP A 208 20.73 -4.74 -16.58
CA ASP A 208 22.12 -4.79 -17.01
C ASP A 208 22.35 -3.93 -18.25
N VAL A 209 22.97 -2.79 -18.07
CA VAL A 209 23.69 -2.16 -19.15
C VAL A 209 24.91 -3.04 -19.36
N ARG A 210 24.80 -4.01 -20.27
CA ARG A 210 25.99 -4.64 -20.78
C ARG A 210 26.78 -3.56 -21.51
N ILE A 211 27.88 -3.20 -20.91
CA ILE A 211 28.96 -2.46 -21.56
C ILE A 211 29.51 -3.32 -22.71
#